data_21e568198570b5fecb8b7347f98cd8f8
#
_entry.id   21e568198570b5fecb8b7347f98cd8f8
#
_cell.length_a   1.000
_cell.length_b   1.000
_cell.length_c   1.000
_cell.angle_alpha   90.00
_cell.angle_beta   90.00
_cell.angle_gamma   90.00
#
_symmetry.space_group_name_H-M   'P 1'
#
loop_
_entity.id
_entity.type
_entity.pdbx_description
1 polymer ?
#
loop_
_entity_poly.entity_id
_entity_poly.type
_entity_poly.pdbx_seq_one_letter_code
_entity_poly.pdbx_strand_id
1 'polypeptide(L)'
;MARLAGCGVFDPAGDRVGKVIDVLVSYRKSGAPKATGMLVEISGRRRVFVPIARITSISAGQVITTGLIDLRRFTQRGQEVRVIAEILGRKVALLDGSGSASIDDLAIELGKNSDWIVSELFLRRPKTSASPFARGATLFAAWEQVAEEGRSEEGQSAQQLIATYSELRPADLASALLDLPDERMIEVAEELDDERLADVLEELPEDEQIDIIAELDDERAAEVLDLMEPDDAADLMANLPVERTEAILDLMDEEEADDIRMLMQFDEFTAGGLMTTEPIICAADATVAEAMALIRRKDVAPVLAASVFVTLPPYEVATGRYLGVVHFQKMLRYPPHERLGSLLDTELEPVKPDTHISVIHRTFANYNLVALPVVDDENRLIGVVTVDDVLDHLLPDDWREEGR
;
A
#
# COMPACT_ATOMS: atom_id res chain seq x y z
N MET A 1 -12.99 4.89 -19.58
CA MET A 1 -12.88 4.74 -18.08
C MET A 1 -11.50 5.07 -17.57
N ALA A 2 -10.43 4.54 -18.15
CA ALA A 2 -9.04 4.83 -17.72
C ALA A 2 -8.69 6.33 -17.50
N ARG A 3 -9.38 7.25 -18.20
CA ARG A 3 -9.22 8.70 -18.02
C ARG A 3 -10.06 9.29 -16.89
N LEU A 4 -11.04 8.57 -16.37
CA LEU A 4 -11.91 9.01 -15.27
C LEU A 4 -11.39 8.54 -13.91
N ALA A 5 -10.77 7.38 -13.86
CA ALA A 5 -10.11 6.89 -12.66
C ALA A 5 -9.03 7.88 -12.19
N GLY A 6 -9.06 8.24 -10.91
CA GLY A 6 -8.13 9.20 -10.33
C GLY A 6 -8.42 10.68 -10.61
N CYS A 7 -9.39 11.01 -11.47
CA CYS A 7 -9.77 12.40 -11.74
C CYS A 7 -10.25 13.11 -10.47
N GLY A 8 -9.80 14.36 -10.29
CA GLY A 8 -10.29 15.21 -9.21
C GLY A 8 -11.77 15.54 -9.35
N VAL A 9 -12.49 15.47 -8.23
CA VAL A 9 -13.88 15.88 -8.13
C VAL A 9 -13.97 17.23 -7.45
N PHE A 10 -14.68 18.17 -8.05
CA PHE A 10 -14.77 19.56 -7.61
C PHE A 10 -16.23 19.96 -7.42
N ASP A 11 -16.44 20.86 -6.48
CA ASP A 11 -17.73 21.52 -6.31
C ASP A 11 -17.87 22.72 -7.28
N PRO A 12 -19.03 23.41 -7.31
CA PRO A 12 -19.22 24.58 -8.19
C PRO A 12 -18.35 25.79 -7.82
N ALA A 13 -17.82 25.85 -6.61
CA ALA A 13 -16.92 26.92 -6.16
C ALA A 13 -15.47 26.66 -6.61
N GLY A 14 -15.18 25.45 -7.09
CA GLY A 14 -13.86 25.01 -7.51
C GLY A 14 -13.03 24.35 -6.40
N ASP A 15 -13.65 24.09 -5.25
CA ASP A 15 -13.01 23.39 -4.16
C ASP A 15 -12.96 21.88 -4.44
N ARG A 16 -11.82 21.26 -4.16
CA ARG A 16 -11.62 19.83 -4.39
C ARG A 16 -12.36 19.03 -3.33
N VAL A 17 -13.29 18.21 -3.76
CA VAL A 17 -14.11 17.33 -2.91
C VAL A 17 -13.43 15.97 -2.71
N GLY A 18 -12.79 15.44 -3.77
CA GLY A 18 -12.18 14.12 -3.73
C GLY A 18 -11.60 13.68 -5.07
N LYS A 19 -11.45 12.38 -5.26
CA LYS A 19 -11.04 11.75 -6.53
C LYS A 19 -12.02 10.64 -6.93
N VAL A 20 -12.20 10.40 -8.22
CA VAL A 20 -13.01 9.30 -8.74
C VAL A 20 -12.25 7.99 -8.57
N ILE A 21 -12.88 7.00 -7.91
CA ILE A 21 -12.35 5.64 -7.76
C ILE A 21 -12.96 4.70 -8.81
N ASP A 22 -14.28 4.74 -8.98
CA ASP A 22 -14.97 3.86 -9.92
C ASP A 22 -16.24 4.55 -10.46
N VAL A 23 -16.86 3.94 -11.45
CA VAL A 23 -18.19 4.32 -11.96
C VAL A 23 -19.14 3.14 -11.79
N LEU A 24 -20.31 3.42 -11.26
CA LEU A 24 -21.35 2.43 -11.08
C LEU A 24 -22.31 2.45 -12.26
N VAL A 25 -22.61 1.26 -12.76
CA VAL A 25 -23.61 1.05 -13.82
C VAL A 25 -24.66 0.06 -13.35
N SER A 26 -25.85 0.15 -13.92
CA SER A 26 -26.89 -0.87 -13.77
C SER A 26 -27.22 -1.49 -15.12
N TYR A 27 -27.31 -2.83 -15.15
CA TYR A 27 -27.76 -3.55 -16.34
C TYR A 27 -29.24 -3.26 -16.63
N ARG A 28 -29.58 -3.15 -17.91
CA ARG A 28 -30.95 -3.03 -18.38
C ARG A 28 -31.41 -4.38 -18.90
N LYS A 29 -32.72 -4.60 -18.94
CA LYS A 29 -33.30 -5.81 -19.54
C LYS A 29 -32.98 -5.92 -21.04
N SER A 30 -32.69 -4.79 -21.70
CA SER A 30 -32.25 -4.72 -23.09
C SER A 30 -31.42 -3.45 -23.31
N GLY A 31 -30.35 -3.55 -24.13
CA GLY A 31 -29.42 -2.45 -24.46
C GLY A 31 -28.29 -2.28 -23.47
N ALA A 32 -27.45 -1.28 -23.71
CA ALA A 32 -26.24 -1.01 -22.93
C ALA A 32 -26.54 -0.59 -21.47
N PRO A 33 -25.66 -0.93 -20.52
CA PRO A 33 -25.78 -0.52 -19.12
C PRO A 33 -25.86 1.00 -18.97
N LYS A 34 -26.60 1.44 -17.95
CA LYS A 34 -26.75 2.85 -17.58
C LYS A 34 -25.86 3.17 -16.41
N ALA A 35 -25.08 4.26 -16.51
CA ALA A 35 -24.34 4.79 -15.37
C ALA A 35 -25.31 5.38 -14.33
N THR A 36 -25.17 4.96 -13.09
CA THR A 36 -25.98 5.42 -11.96
C THR A 36 -25.27 6.50 -11.16
N GLY A 37 -23.95 6.47 -11.10
CA GLY A 37 -23.12 7.43 -10.38
C GLY A 37 -21.64 7.10 -10.40
N MET A 38 -20.89 7.81 -9.58
CA MET A 38 -19.46 7.61 -9.39
C MET A 38 -19.18 7.29 -7.93
N LEU A 39 -18.24 6.41 -7.70
CA LEU A 39 -17.62 6.20 -6.41
C LEU A 39 -16.48 7.22 -6.27
N VAL A 40 -16.56 8.06 -5.25
CA VAL A 40 -15.61 9.16 -5.02
C VAL A 40 -14.99 9.00 -3.65
N GLU A 41 -13.69 8.98 -3.60
CA GLU A 41 -12.93 9.03 -2.37
C GLU A 41 -12.75 10.49 -1.95
N ILE A 42 -13.21 10.81 -0.74
CA ILE A 42 -13.08 12.12 -0.10
C ILE A 42 -12.00 12.11 0.96
N SER A 43 -11.73 13.27 1.58
CA SER A 43 -10.75 13.38 2.69
C SER A 43 -11.03 12.34 3.79
N GLY A 44 -9.97 11.70 4.30
CA GLY A 44 -10.05 10.60 5.26
C GLY A 44 -10.35 9.25 4.60
N ARG A 45 -10.00 9.08 3.32
CA ARG A 45 -10.19 7.83 2.53
C ARG A 45 -11.63 7.30 2.48
N ARG A 46 -12.60 8.10 2.95
CA ARG A 46 -14.01 7.72 2.93
C ARG A 46 -14.55 7.70 1.51
N ARG A 47 -15.21 6.61 1.14
CA ARG A 47 -15.85 6.43 -0.17
C ARG A 47 -17.32 6.79 -0.11
N VAL A 48 -17.74 7.64 -1.00
CA VAL A 48 -19.10 8.16 -1.09
C VAL A 48 -19.65 7.99 -2.50
N PHE A 49 -20.95 7.74 -2.60
CA PHE A 49 -21.64 7.65 -3.88
C PHE A 49 -22.11 9.03 -4.33
N VAL A 50 -21.68 9.43 -5.53
CA VAL A 50 -22.14 10.65 -6.19
C VAL A 50 -23.05 10.26 -7.35
N PRO A 51 -24.37 10.43 -7.24
CA PRO A 51 -25.31 10.13 -8.33
C PRO A 51 -24.93 10.86 -9.60
N ILE A 52 -25.08 10.22 -10.76
CA ILE A 52 -24.78 10.82 -12.06
C ILE A 52 -25.54 12.14 -12.30
N ALA A 53 -26.76 12.26 -11.78
CA ALA A 53 -27.57 13.48 -11.84
C ALA A 53 -26.97 14.68 -11.07
N ARG A 54 -25.99 14.42 -10.20
CA ARG A 54 -25.26 15.44 -9.47
C ARG A 54 -23.96 15.87 -10.18
N ILE A 55 -23.63 15.27 -11.30
CA ILE A 55 -22.46 15.59 -12.10
C ILE A 55 -22.85 16.59 -13.16
N THR A 56 -22.26 17.76 -13.11
CA THR A 56 -22.54 18.88 -14.01
C THR A 56 -21.67 18.83 -15.25
N SER A 57 -20.42 18.42 -15.12
CA SER A 57 -19.46 18.35 -16.21
C SER A 57 -18.40 17.29 -15.95
N ILE A 58 -18.00 16.62 -17.02
CA ILE A 58 -16.85 15.71 -17.06
C ILE A 58 -15.91 16.22 -18.14
N SER A 59 -14.69 16.54 -17.77
CA SER A 59 -13.66 17.00 -18.70
C SER A 59 -12.34 16.30 -18.39
N ALA A 60 -11.31 16.49 -19.23
CA ALA A 60 -10.04 15.83 -19.08
C ALA A 60 -9.41 16.14 -17.70
N GLY A 61 -9.37 15.13 -16.82
CA GLY A 61 -8.74 15.22 -15.50
C GLY A 61 -9.60 15.80 -14.37
N GLN A 62 -10.87 16.14 -14.63
CA GLN A 62 -11.75 16.69 -13.60
C GLN A 62 -13.24 16.40 -13.82
N VAL A 63 -13.94 16.23 -12.71
CA VAL A 63 -15.38 16.08 -12.62
C VAL A 63 -15.95 17.22 -11.77
N ILE A 64 -16.95 17.92 -12.26
CA ILE A 64 -17.61 19.00 -11.53
C ILE A 64 -18.98 18.51 -11.07
N THR A 65 -19.29 18.69 -9.79
CA THR A 65 -20.57 18.30 -9.19
C THR A 65 -21.43 19.51 -8.85
N THR A 66 -22.69 19.27 -8.45
CA THR A 66 -23.59 20.32 -7.95
C THR A 66 -23.24 20.78 -6.52
N GLY A 67 -22.19 20.26 -5.88
CA GLY A 67 -21.76 20.61 -4.55
C GLY A 67 -22.51 19.92 -3.40
N LEU A 68 -23.65 19.30 -3.64
CA LEU A 68 -24.39 18.57 -2.62
C LEU A 68 -24.05 17.08 -2.71
N ILE A 69 -23.10 16.63 -1.91
CA ILE A 69 -22.66 15.24 -1.83
C ILE A 69 -23.16 14.62 -0.54
N ASP A 70 -23.75 13.43 -0.64
CA ASP A 70 -24.13 12.64 0.53
C ASP A 70 -22.85 12.00 1.09
N LEU A 71 -22.47 12.35 2.29
CA LEU A 71 -21.25 11.88 2.94
C LEU A 71 -21.42 10.52 3.64
N ARG A 72 -22.57 9.85 3.47
CA ARG A 72 -22.76 8.49 3.98
C ARG A 72 -21.84 7.54 3.22
N ARG A 73 -21.28 6.59 3.96
CA ARG A 73 -20.43 5.54 3.38
C ARG A 73 -21.18 4.83 2.25
N PHE A 74 -20.47 4.56 1.17
CA PHE A 74 -21.02 3.81 0.04
C PHE A 74 -21.28 2.36 0.45
N THR A 75 -22.44 1.86 0.07
CA THR A 75 -22.77 0.44 0.11
C THR A 75 -23.34 0.06 -1.25
N GLN A 76 -22.72 -0.89 -1.93
CA GLN A 76 -23.13 -1.34 -3.25
C GLN A 76 -24.51 -1.99 -3.19
N ARG A 77 -25.41 -1.62 -4.10
CA ARG A 77 -26.74 -2.21 -4.18
C ARG A 77 -26.71 -3.39 -5.15
N GLY A 78 -27.49 -4.43 -4.89
CA GLY A 78 -27.44 -5.69 -5.65
C GLY A 78 -27.76 -5.62 -7.16
N GLN A 79 -28.06 -4.43 -7.71
CA GLN A 79 -28.22 -4.21 -9.15
C GLN A 79 -27.17 -3.27 -9.73
N GLU A 80 -26.27 -2.77 -8.90
CA GLU A 80 -25.17 -1.88 -9.30
C GLU A 80 -23.92 -2.72 -9.50
N VAL A 81 -23.17 -2.41 -10.55
CA VAL A 81 -21.93 -3.08 -10.92
C VAL A 81 -20.85 -2.01 -11.08
N ARG A 82 -19.71 -2.21 -10.48
CA ARG A 82 -18.56 -1.30 -10.60
C ARG A 82 -17.85 -1.56 -11.93
N VAL A 83 -17.61 -0.51 -12.69
CA VAL A 83 -17.02 -0.65 -14.02
C VAL A 83 -15.57 -1.13 -13.93
N ILE A 84 -14.74 -0.48 -13.13
CA ILE A 84 -13.31 -0.81 -13.01
C ILE A 84 -13.13 -2.15 -12.31
N ALA A 85 -13.77 -2.33 -11.17
CA ALA A 85 -13.59 -3.52 -10.35
C ALA A 85 -14.25 -4.78 -10.94
N GLU A 86 -15.36 -4.64 -11.70
CA GLU A 86 -16.16 -5.79 -12.07
C GLU A 86 -16.42 -5.98 -13.57
N ILE A 87 -16.26 -4.95 -14.43
CA ILE A 87 -16.52 -5.05 -15.88
C ILE A 87 -15.23 -5.10 -16.69
N LEU A 88 -14.26 -4.23 -16.36
CA LEU A 88 -12.99 -4.24 -17.09
C LEU A 88 -12.29 -5.57 -16.87
N GLY A 89 -11.75 -6.12 -17.96
CA GLY A 89 -11.07 -7.42 -18.00
C GLY A 89 -11.97 -8.62 -18.24
N ARG A 90 -13.30 -8.50 -18.10
CA ARG A 90 -14.20 -9.61 -18.44
C ARG A 90 -14.00 -10.10 -19.86
N LYS A 91 -14.04 -11.42 -20.03
CA LYS A 91 -14.06 -12.05 -21.35
C LYS A 91 -15.48 -11.97 -21.94
N VAL A 92 -15.55 -11.58 -23.17
CA VAL A 92 -16.79 -11.48 -23.94
C VAL A 92 -16.66 -12.22 -25.28
N ALA A 93 -17.71 -12.88 -25.72
CA ALA A 93 -17.81 -13.44 -27.06
C ALA A 93 -18.33 -12.36 -28.02
N LEU A 94 -17.68 -12.25 -29.18
CA LEU A 94 -18.14 -11.36 -30.25
C LEU A 94 -19.30 -12.04 -30.99
N LEU A 95 -20.45 -11.37 -31.08
CA LEU A 95 -21.67 -11.93 -31.72
C LEU A 95 -21.52 -12.13 -33.22
N ASP A 96 -20.51 -11.54 -33.85
CA ASP A 96 -20.15 -11.76 -35.25
C ASP A 96 -19.43 -13.10 -35.50
N GLY A 97 -19.19 -13.90 -34.44
CA GLY A 97 -18.51 -15.19 -34.51
C GLY A 97 -16.99 -15.09 -34.65
N SER A 98 -16.39 -13.91 -34.50
CA SER A 98 -14.95 -13.71 -34.67
C SER A 98 -14.11 -14.11 -33.44
N GLY A 99 -14.74 -14.74 -32.43
CA GLY A 99 -14.08 -15.29 -31.23
C GLY A 99 -14.34 -14.48 -29.97
N SER A 100 -13.49 -14.67 -28.96
CA SER A 100 -13.56 -13.98 -27.68
C SER A 100 -12.52 -12.85 -27.58
N ALA A 101 -12.78 -11.90 -26.68
CA ALA A 101 -11.90 -10.79 -26.36
C ALA A 101 -12.14 -10.37 -24.90
N SER A 102 -11.17 -9.68 -24.30
CA SER A 102 -11.32 -9.05 -22.97
C SER A 102 -11.69 -7.57 -23.10
N ILE A 103 -12.46 -7.05 -22.15
CA ILE A 103 -12.82 -5.63 -22.09
C ILE A 103 -11.66 -4.87 -21.42
N ASP A 104 -10.88 -4.14 -22.21
CA ASP A 104 -9.74 -3.34 -21.70
C ASP A 104 -10.15 -1.97 -21.18
N ASP A 105 -11.15 -1.34 -21.83
CA ASP A 105 -11.71 -0.04 -21.44
C ASP A 105 -13.12 0.11 -22.00
N LEU A 106 -13.85 1.11 -21.52
CA LEU A 106 -15.17 1.45 -22.07
C LEU A 106 -15.41 2.96 -22.09
N ALA A 107 -16.28 3.39 -22.99
CA ALA A 107 -16.76 4.76 -23.08
C ALA A 107 -18.17 4.88 -22.51
N ILE A 108 -18.43 5.98 -21.79
CA ILE A 108 -19.74 6.34 -21.28
C ILE A 108 -20.12 7.67 -21.93
N GLU A 109 -21.28 7.72 -22.52
CA GLU A 109 -21.79 8.90 -23.22
C GLU A 109 -23.19 9.25 -22.79
N LEU A 110 -23.53 10.52 -22.95
CA LEU A 110 -24.90 11.01 -22.71
C LEU A 110 -25.81 10.58 -23.87
N GLY A 111 -26.68 9.63 -23.60
CA GLY A 111 -27.68 9.16 -24.59
C GLY A 111 -28.81 10.15 -24.86
N LYS A 112 -29.63 9.86 -25.87
CA LYS A 112 -30.73 10.72 -26.31
C LYS A 112 -31.79 11.03 -25.23
N ASN A 113 -31.90 10.19 -24.21
CA ASN A 113 -32.85 10.34 -23.10
C ASN A 113 -32.23 11.02 -21.86
N SER A 114 -31.11 11.72 -22.02
CA SER A 114 -30.32 12.31 -20.91
C SER A 114 -29.80 11.28 -19.90
N ASP A 115 -29.76 10.02 -20.26
CA ASP A 115 -29.12 8.95 -19.49
C ASP A 115 -27.68 8.79 -19.95
N TRP A 116 -26.78 8.63 -19.01
CA TRP A 116 -25.41 8.22 -19.30
C TRP A 116 -25.38 6.72 -19.52
N ILE A 117 -24.94 6.28 -20.70
CA ILE A 117 -24.90 4.86 -21.09
C ILE A 117 -23.51 4.45 -21.52
N VAL A 118 -23.19 3.17 -21.36
CA VAL A 118 -21.97 2.57 -21.93
C VAL A 118 -22.16 2.54 -23.45
N SER A 119 -21.41 3.36 -24.17
CA SER A 119 -21.57 3.53 -25.62
C SER A 119 -20.71 2.57 -26.43
N GLU A 120 -19.49 2.35 -25.99
CA GLU A 120 -18.47 1.62 -26.75
C GLU A 120 -17.54 0.88 -25.81
N LEU A 121 -17.14 -0.32 -26.19
CA LEU A 121 -16.18 -1.15 -25.52
C LEU A 121 -14.86 -1.14 -26.32
N PHE A 122 -13.75 -0.96 -25.64
CA PHE A 122 -12.42 -1.19 -26.16
C PHE A 122 -11.97 -2.59 -25.76
N LEU A 123 -11.87 -3.48 -26.73
CA LEU A 123 -11.65 -4.90 -26.54
C LEU A 123 -10.25 -5.30 -26.99
N ARG A 124 -9.68 -6.30 -26.36
CA ARG A 124 -8.41 -6.92 -26.71
C ARG A 124 -8.56 -8.41 -26.94
N ARG A 125 -8.12 -8.87 -28.10
CA ARG A 125 -8.09 -10.30 -28.43
C ARG A 125 -6.94 -11.02 -27.70
N PRO A 126 -7.09 -12.32 -27.43
CA PRO A 126 -5.98 -13.13 -26.89
C PRO A 126 -4.73 -13.04 -27.76
N LYS A 127 -3.56 -13.18 -27.15
CA LYS A 127 -2.27 -13.20 -27.87
C LYS A 127 -2.23 -14.41 -28.82
N THR A 128 -1.88 -14.19 -30.08
CA THR A 128 -1.67 -15.24 -31.06
C THR A 128 -0.19 -15.68 -31.20
N SER A 129 0.71 -15.01 -30.48
CA SER A 129 2.16 -15.26 -30.54
C SER A 129 2.72 -15.53 -29.15
N ALA A 130 3.68 -16.48 -29.07
CA ALA A 130 4.42 -16.83 -27.85
C ALA A 130 5.47 -15.78 -27.42
N SER A 131 5.59 -14.65 -28.13
CA SER A 131 6.51 -13.57 -27.74
C SER A 131 6.01 -12.83 -26.49
N PRO A 132 6.83 -12.63 -25.46
CA PRO A 132 6.45 -11.92 -24.24
C PRO A 132 6.03 -10.46 -24.50
N PHE A 133 6.48 -9.84 -25.60
CA PHE A 133 6.14 -8.48 -26.01
C PHE A 133 4.96 -8.37 -26.97
N ALA A 134 4.35 -9.50 -27.40
CA ALA A 134 3.20 -9.48 -28.29
C ALA A 134 1.95 -9.09 -27.52
N ARG A 135 1.31 -7.98 -27.91
CA ARG A 135 -0.01 -7.59 -27.44
C ARG A 135 -1.07 -8.13 -28.40
N GLY A 136 -2.21 -8.58 -27.87
CA GLY A 136 -3.36 -8.97 -28.70
C GLY A 136 -3.88 -7.80 -29.54
N ALA A 137 -4.52 -8.09 -30.66
CA ALA A 137 -5.15 -7.08 -31.50
C ALA A 137 -6.32 -6.39 -30.76
N THR A 138 -6.42 -5.07 -30.87
CA THR A 138 -7.48 -4.28 -30.26
C THR A 138 -8.58 -3.98 -31.24
N LEU A 139 -9.82 -3.90 -30.78
CA LEU A 139 -11.00 -3.55 -31.56
C LEU A 139 -12.00 -2.77 -30.71
N PHE A 140 -12.87 -2.03 -31.38
CA PHE A 140 -14.01 -1.38 -30.76
C PHE A 140 -15.29 -2.15 -31.07
N ALA A 141 -16.19 -2.26 -30.11
CA ALA A 141 -17.49 -2.87 -30.29
C ALA A 141 -18.56 -2.13 -29.47
N ALA A 142 -19.77 -2.05 -29.97
CA ALA A 142 -20.89 -1.61 -29.15
C ALA A 142 -21.26 -2.69 -28.12
N TRP A 143 -21.88 -2.32 -27.02
CA TRP A 143 -22.31 -3.26 -25.98
C TRP A 143 -23.17 -4.40 -26.52
N GLU A 144 -24.08 -4.10 -27.45
CA GLU A 144 -24.99 -5.06 -28.05
C GLU A 144 -24.30 -6.03 -29.03
N GLN A 145 -23.03 -5.83 -29.37
CA GLN A 145 -22.26 -6.69 -30.27
C GLN A 145 -21.47 -7.77 -29.53
N VAL A 146 -21.54 -7.77 -28.21
CA VAL A 146 -20.88 -8.74 -27.35
C VAL A 146 -21.88 -9.51 -26.52
N ALA A 147 -21.60 -10.80 -26.28
CA ALA A 147 -22.27 -11.59 -25.27
C ALA A 147 -21.29 -11.86 -24.15
N GLU A 148 -21.71 -11.63 -22.91
CA GLU A 148 -20.93 -12.08 -21.75
C GLU A 148 -20.85 -13.62 -21.80
N GLU A 149 -19.66 -14.18 -21.95
CA GLU A 149 -19.41 -15.61 -21.83
C GLU A 149 -19.58 -15.96 -20.34
N GLY A 150 -20.76 -16.42 -19.97
CA GLY A 150 -21.11 -16.93 -18.66
C GLY A 150 -20.78 -15.97 -17.50
N ARG A 151 -21.58 -15.96 -16.46
CA ARG A 151 -21.13 -15.49 -15.15
C ARG A 151 -20.10 -16.50 -14.59
N SER A 152 -18.95 -16.63 -15.23
CA SER A 152 -17.78 -17.17 -14.57
C SER A 152 -17.12 -16.01 -13.81
N GLU A 153 -16.75 -16.25 -12.61
CA GLU A 153 -16.07 -15.36 -11.66
C GLU A 153 -14.68 -14.89 -12.11
N GLU A 154 -14.35 -15.04 -13.39
CA GLU A 154 -13.13 -14.52 -14.01
C GLU A 154 -13.33 -13.04 -14.36
N GLY A 155 -13.18 -12.17 -13.36
CA GLY A 155 -13.07 -10.72 -13.50
C GLY A 155 -11.83 -10.29 -14.30
N GLN A 156 -11.54 -9.01 -14.27
CA GLN A 156 -10.29 -8.42 -14.78
C GLN A 156 -9.09 -9.27 -14.35
N SER A 157 -8.16 -9.62 -15.26
CA SER A 157 -6.99 -10.39 -14.82
C SER A 157 -6.24 -9.60 -13.74
N ALA A 158 -5.61 -10.29 -12.78
CA ALA A 158 -4.81 -9.67 -11.74
C ALA A 158 -3.79 -8.68 -12.33
N GLN A 159 -3.11 -9.06 -13.42
CA GLN A 159 -2.17 -8.20 -14.16
C GLN A 159 -2.78 -6.91 -14.71
N GLN A 160 -4.06 -6.88 -15.05
CA GLN A 160 -4.73 -5.65 -15.50
C GLN A 160 -5.10 -4.74 -14.35
N LEU A 161 -5.47 -5.31 -13.18
CA LEU A 161 -5.66 -4.55 -11.94
C LEU A 161 -4.35 -3.93 -11.50
N ILE A 162 -3.27 -4.70 -11.47
CA ILE A 162 -1.93 -4.23 -11.14
C ILE A 162 -1.50 -3.09 -12.08
N ALA A 163 -1.72 -3.24 -13.39
CA ALA A 163 -1.42 -2.17 -14.35
C ALA A 163 -2.25 -0.90 -14.12
N THR A 164 -3.49 -1.04 -13.64
CA THR A 164 -4.36 0.09 -13.28
C THR A 164 -3.89 0.77 -11.99
N TYR A 165 -3.34 -0.01 -11.08
CA TYR A 165 -2.86 0.43 -9.77
C TYR A 165 -1.36 0.70 -9.72
N SER A 166 -0.67 0.65 -10.86
CA SER A 166 0.80 0.73 -10.96
C SER A 166 1.41 2.01 -10.35
N GLU A 167 0.65 3.10 -10.29
CA GLU A 167 1.11 4.38 -9.74
C GLU A 167 0.60 4.65 -8.31
N LEU A 168 -0.10 3.70 -7.70
CA LEU A 168 -0.56 3.85 -6.32
C LEU A 168 0.62 3.65 -5.35
N ARG A 169 0.59 4.38 -4.25
CA ARG A 169 1.48 4.14 -3.11
C ARG A 169 1.07 2.84 -2.41
N PRO A 170 1.97 2.19 -1.66
CA PRO A 170 1.65 0.96 -0.93
C PRO A 170 0.34 1.03 -0.14
N ALA A 171 0.16 2.00 0.74
CA ALA A 171 -1.06 2.20 1.52
C ALA A 171 -2.34 2.43 0.69
N ASP A 172 -2.22 3.11 -0.47
CA ASP A 172 -3.35 3.29 -1.38
C ASP A 172 -3.66 1.99 -2.14
N LEU A 173 -2.64 1.17 -2.43
CA LEU A 173 -2.78 -0.13 -3.07
C LEU A 173 -3.38 -1.15 -2.10
N ALA A 174 -2.89 -1.24 -0.87
CA ALA A 174 -3.48 -2.06 0.20
C ALA A 174 -4.97 -1.76 0.37
N SER A 175 -5.33 -0.46 0.49
CA SER A 175 -6.74 -0.05 0.54
C SER A 175 -7.55 -0.46 -0.69
N ALA A 176 -6.95 -0.50 -1.88
CA ALA A 176 -7.62 -0.93 -3.11
C ALA A 176 -7.78 -2.46 -3.16
N LEU A 177 -6.83 -3.22 -2.61
CA LEU A 177 -6.91 -4.67 -2.48
C LEU A 177 -8.00 -5.08 -1.49
N LEU A 178 -8.08 -4.43 -0.33
CA LEU A 178 -9.14 -4.64 0.66
C LEU A 178 -10.56 -4.40 0.13
N ASP A 179 -10.72 -3.72 -1.00
CA ASP A 179 -12.02 -3.56 -1.67
C ASP A 179 -12.41 -4.74 -2.55
N LEU A 180 -11.48 -5.65 -2.82
CA LEU A 180 -11.73 -6.84 -3.61
C LEU A 180 -12.33 -7.94 -2.70
N PRO A 181 -13.02 -8.94 -3.27
CA PRO A 181 -13.29 -10.19 -2.56
C PRO A 181 -11.98 -10.90 -2.18
N ASP A 182 -11.94 -11.60 -1.05
CA ASP A 182 -10.74 -12.21 -0.48
C ASP A 182 -9.96 -13.08 -1.49
N GLU A 183 -10.63 -14.02 -2.18
CA GLU A 183 -10.02 -14.84 -3.24
C GLU A 183 -9.36 -14.00 -4.35
N ARG A 184 -9.95 -12.83 -4.62
CA ARG A 184 -9.47 -11.92 -5.65
C ARG A 184 -8.32 -11.05 -5.19
N MET A 185 -8.32 -10.65 -3.94
CA MET A 185 -7.24 -9.94 -3.29
C MET A 185 -5.96 -10.80 -3.32
N ILE A 186 -6.06 -12.05 -2.91
CA ILE A 186 -4.97 -13.02 -2.92
C ILE A 186 -4.42 -13.19 -4.35
N GLU A 187 -5.30 -13.45 -5.35
CA GLU A 187 -4.87 -13.60 -6.76
C GLU A 187 -4.09 -12.37 -7.28
N VAL A 188 -4.49 -11.16 -6.87
CA VAL A 188 -3.78 -9.94 -7.27
C VAL A 188 -2.46 -9.79 -6.51
N ALA A 189 -2.44 -10.14 -5.23
CA ALA A 189 -1.24 -10.13 -4.40
C ALA A 189 -0.18 -11.11 -4.94
N GLU A 190 -0.58 -12.33 -5.32
CA GLU A 190 0.30 -13.33 -5.94
C GLU A 190 0.97 -12.86 -7.25
N GLU A 191 0.34 -11.98 -8.00
CA GLU A 191 0.86 -11.46 -9.27
C GLU A 191 1.69 -10.17 -9.12
N LEU A 192 1.79 -9.58 -7.92
CA LEU A 192 2.71 -8.47 -7.64
C LEU A 192 4.17 -8.95 -7.70
N ASP A 193 5.11 -8.06 -8.01
CA ASP A 193 6.52 -8.31 -7.73
C ASP A 193 6.78 -8.28 -6.22
N ASP A 194 7.85 -8.95 -5.77
CA ASP A 194 8.07 -9.23 -4.36
C ASP A 194 8.34 -7.95 -3.54
N GLU A 195 9.08 -6.96 -4.10
CA GLU A 195 9.31 -5.65 -3.46
C GLU A 195 7.97 -4.93 -3.20
N ARG A 196 7.09 -4.95 -4.20
CA ARG A 196 5.79 -4.29 -4.07
C ARG A 196 4.80 -5.05 -3.21
N LEU A 197 4.92 -6.38 -3.16
CA LEU A 197 4.12 -7.21 -2.26
C LEU A 197 4.51 -6.99 -0.81
N ALA A 198 5.81 -6.90 -0.51
CA ALA A 198 6.32 -6.55 0.81
C ALA A 198 5.76 -5.21 1.29
N ASP A 199 5.96 -4.13 0.51
CA ASP A 199 5.42 -2.80 0.80
C ASP A 199 3.89 -2.79 1.05
N VAL A 200 3.14 -3.64 0.37
CA VAL A 200 1.67 -3.71 0.52
C VAL A 200 1.28 -4.52 1.74
N LEU A 201 2.00 -5.60 2.05
CA LEU A 201 1.75 -6.40 3.26
C LEU A 201 1.88 -5.55 4.51
N GLU A 202 2.91 -4.72 4.64
CA GLU A 202 3.11 -3.79 5.77
C GLU A 202 1.91 -2.85 6.02
N GLU A 203 1.12 -2.59 4.99
CA GLU A 203 -0.04 -1.69 5.04
C GLU A 203 -1.40 -2.42 5.15
N LEU A 204 -1.41 -3.76 5.10
CA LEU A 204 -2.63 -4.58 5.24
C LEU A 204 -2.87 -4.93 6.72
N PRO A 205 -4.14 -5.20 7.11
CA PRO A 205 -4.43 -5.80 8.40
C PRO A 205 -3.83 -7.22 8.53
N GLU A 206 -3.52 -7.63 9.75
CA GLU A 206 -2.87 -8.92 10.04
C GLU A 206 -3.58 -10.14 9.43
N ASP A 207 -4.91 -10.20 9.54
CA ASP A 207 -5.69 -11.34 9.03
C ASP A 207 -5.47 -11.51 7.51
N GLU A 208 -5.47 -10.41 6.74
CA GLU A 208 -5.23 -10.41 5.30
C GLU A 208 -3.77 -10.67 4.93
N GLN A 209 -2.80 -10.21 5.74
CA GLN A 209 -1.38 -10.54 5.56
C GLN A 209 -1.18 -12.06 5.68
N ILE A 210 -1.73 -12.68 6.73
CA ILE A 210 -1.65 -14.12 6.98
C ILE A 210 -2.29 -14.90 5.83
N ASP A 211 -3.46 -14.48 5.36
CA ASP A 211 -4.17 -15.15 4.27
C ASP A 211 -3.35 -15.11 2.96
N ILE A 212 -2.73 -13.98 2.63
CA ILE A 212 -1.88 -13.85 1.45
C ILE A 212 -0.64 -14.74 1.58
N ILE A 213 0.09 -14.63 2.69
CA ILE A 213 1.30 -15.44 2.90
C ILE A 213 0.95 -16.94 2.93
N ALA A 214 -0.24 -17.32 3.42
CA ALA A 214 -0.66 -18.73 3.47
C ALA A 214 -0.75 -19.39 2.08
N GLU A 215 -1.05 -18.63 1.04
CA GLU A 215 -1.16 -19.12 -0.34
C GLU A 215 0.17 -19.11 -1.11
N LEU A 216 1.19 -18.38 -0.64
CA LEU A 216 2.53 -18.41 -1.24
C LEU A 216 3.27 -19.71 -0.88
N ASP A 217 4.14 -20.19 -1.78
CA ASP A 217 5.14 -21.19 -1.41
C ASP A 217 6.19 -20.60 -0.47
N ASP A 218 6.86 -21.47 0.30
CA ASP A 218 7.76 -21.01 1.37
C ASP A 218 9.00 -20.29 0.81
N GLU A 219 9.47 -20.62 -0.41
CA GLU A 219 10.56 -19.94 -1.08
C GLU A 219 10.19 -18.48 -1.39
N ARG A 220 9.01 -18.26 -1.94
CA ARG A 220 8.54 -16.90 -2.27
C ARG A 220 8.16 -16.10 -1.02
N ALA A 221 7.58 -16.77 -0.02
CA ALA A 221 7.31 -16.12 1.26
C ALA A 221 8.58 -15.60 1.91
N ALA A 222 9.69 -16.36 1.86
CA ALA A 222 10.99 -15.92 2.33
C ALA A 222 11.51 -14.70 1.54
N GLU A 223 11.46 -14.73 0.19
CA GLU A 223 11.89 -13.60 -0.65
C GLU A 223 11.10 -12.30 -0.36
N VAL A 224 9.81 -12.41 -0.07
CA VAL A 224 8.96 -11.26 0.28
C VAL A 224 9.28 -10.75 1.68
N LEU A 225 9.42 -11.63 2.66
CA LEU A 225 9.71 -11.27 4.04
C LEU A 225 11.13 -10.69 4.21
N ASP A 226 12.10 -11.10 3.39
CA ASP A 226 13.44 -10.49 3.32
C ASP A 226 13.41 -9.01 2.86
N LEU A 227 12.31 -8.59 2.22
CA LEU A 227 12.11 -7.22 1.70
C LEU A 227 11.23 -6.35 2.60
N MET A 228 10.60 -6.93 3.62
CA MET A 228 9.79 -6.20 4.61
C MET A 228 10.66 -5.52 5.67
N GLU A 229 10.12 -4.51 6.37
CA GLU A 229 10.75 -4.02 7.59
C GLU A 229 10.81 -5.17 8.63
N PRO A 230 11.95 -5.37 9.33
CA PRO A 230 12.16 -6.56 10.16
C PRO A 230 11.13 -6.76 11.29
N ASP A 231 10.62 -5.67 11.86
CA ASP A 231 9.58 -5.68 12.88
C ASP A 231 8.23 -6.12 12.30
N ASP A 232 7.80 -5.59 11.16
CA ASP A 232 6.58 -6.01 10.46
C ASP A 232 6.66 -7.49 10.05
N ALA A 233 7.82 -7.93 9.54
CA ALA A 233 8.05 -9.33 9.21
C ALA A 233 7.98 -10.24 10.45
N ALA A 234 8.54 -9.80 11.60
CA ALA A 234 8.49 -10.55 12.85
C ALA A 234 7.07 -10.67 13.39
N ASP A 235 6.27 -9.61 13.34
CA ASP A 235 4.87 -9.58 13.77
C ASP A 235 4.01 -10.51 12.91
N LEU A 236 4.17 -10.45 11.59
CA LEU A 236 3.48 -11.37 10.69
C LEU A 236 3.87 -12.83 10.95
N MET A 237 5.16 -13.13 11.12
CA MET A 237 5.64 -14.49 11.34
C MET A 237 5.26 -15.04 12.71
N ALA A 238 5.08 -14.20 13.73
CA ALA A 238 4.58 -14.61 15.05
C ALA A 238 3.16 -15.18 14.97
N ASN A 239 2.38 -14.82 13.96
CA ASN A 239 1.02 -15.27 13.74
C ASN A 239 0.91 -16.52 12.82
N LEU A 240 2.03 -16.97 12.23
CA LEU A 240 2.07 -18.19 11.42
C LEU A 240 2.27 -19.46 12.27
N PRO A 241 1.91 -20.67 11.74
CA PRO A 241 2.25 -21.91 12.40
C PRO A 241 3.76 -22.08 12.58
N VAL A 242 4.21 -22.48 13.78
CA VAL A 242 5.63 -22.60 14.15
C VAL A 242 6.46 -23.38 13.13
N GLU A 243 5.91 -24.50 12.61
CA GLU A 243 6.59 -25.33 11.62
C GLU A 243 6.85 -24.58 10.31
N ARG A 244 5.94 -23.68 9.93
CA ARG A 244 6.07 -22.87 8.72
C ARG A 244 7.02 -21.70 8.93
N THR A 245 6.92 -21.04 10.08
CA THR A 245 7.85 -19.97 10.48
C THR A 245 9.28 -20.43 10.40
N GLU A 246 9.63 -21.58 10.99
CA GLU A 246 10.97 -22.15 10.92
C GLU A 246 11.39 -22.50 9.47
N ALA A 247 10.47 -23.05 8.67
CA ALA A 247 10.77 -23.38 7.27
C ALA A 247 11.09 -22.14 6.44
N ILE A 248 10.36 -21.05 6.63
CA ILE A 248 10.59 -19.77 5.96
C ILE A 248 11.91 -19.15 6.42
N LEU A 249 12.15 -19.07 7.74
CA LEU A 249 13.41 -18.55 8.31
C LEU A 249 14.67 -19.30 7.83
N ASP A 250 14.53 -20.60 7.52
CA ASP A 250 15.64 -21.39 6.98
C ASP A 250 15.92 -21.10 5.49
N LEU A 251 14.99 -20.44 4.79
CA LEU A 251 15.10 -20.06 3.37
C LEU A 251 15.48 -18.58 3.19
N MET A 252 15.31 -17.75 4.20
CA MET A 252 15.67 -16.32 4.21
C MET A 252 17.19 -16.10 4.23
N ASP A 253 17.63 -14.88 3.96
CA ASP A 253 18.99 -14.46 4.16
C ASP A 253 19.35 -14.56 5.66
N GLU A 254 20.58 -15.05 5.98
CA GLU A 254 20.97 -15.36 7.36
C GLU A 254 20.93 -14.14 8.29
N GLU A 255 21.22 -12.94 7.77
CA GLU A 255 21.25 -11.68 8.52
C GLU A 255 19.82 -11.26 8.89
N GLU A 256 18.89 -11.26 7.92
CA GLU A 256 17.48 -10.92 8.11
C GLU A 256 16.75 -11.93 8.99
N ALA A 257 17.01 -13.23 8.78
CA ALA A 257 16.44 -14.29 9.62
C ALA A 257 16.87 -14.19 11.09
N ASP A 258 18.12 -13.79 11.36
CA ASP A 258 18.63 -13.62 12.72
C ASP A 258 17.99 -12.40 13.41
N ASP A 259 17.75 -11.31 12.66
CA ASP A 259 17.08 -10.12 13.16
C ASP A 259 15.62 -10.42 13.50
N ILE A 260 14.90 -11.08 12.62
CA ILE A 260 13.51 -11.51 12.87
C ILE A 260 13.43 -12.46 14.07
N ARG A 261 14.33 -13.48 14.17
CA ARG A 261 14.38 -14.36 15.35
C ARG A 261 14.63 -13.60 16.63
N MET A 262 15.43 -12.54 16.59
CA MET A 262 15.69 -11.68 17.74
C MET A 262 14.42 -10.91 18.14
N LEU A 263 13.73 -10.30 17.16
CA LEU A 263 12.50 -9.51 17.39
C LEU A 263 11.37 -10.37 17.94
N MET A 264 11.16 -11.55 17.41
CA MET A 264 10.14 -12.52 17.88
C MET A 264 10.32 -12.98 19.34
N GLN A 265 11.45 -12.66 20.00
CA GLN A 265 11.64 -12.97 21.42
C GLN A 265 10.98 -11.96 22.36
N PHE A 266 10.58 -10.81 21.87
CA PHE A 266 9.97 -9.74 22.64
C PHE A 266 8.45 -9.78 22.59
N ASP A 267 7.83 -9.16 23.57
CA ASP A 267 6.38 -8.99 23.63
C ASP A 267 5.98 -7.78 22.76
N GLU A 268 4.97 -7.90 21.92
CA GLU A 268 4.47 -6.88 21.01
C GLU A 268 4.18 -5.53 21.68
N PHE A 269 3.85 -5.52 22.98
CA PHE A 269 3.58 -4.30 23.76
C PHE A 269 4.82 -3.73 24.45
N THR A 270 6.01 -4.03 23.97
CA THR A 270 7.27 -3.54 24.50
C THR A 270 8.15 -2.85 23.45
N ALA A 271 9.18 -2.14 23.90
CA ALA A 271 10.12 -1.49 22.98
C ALA A 271 10.82 -2.50 22.05
N GLY A 272 11.06 -3.72 22.53
CA GLY A 272 11.68 -4.78 21.75
C GLY A 272 10.77 -5.32 20.65
N GLY A 273 9.43 -5.38 20.87
CA GLY A 273 8.47 -5.79 19.85
C GLY A 273 8.15 -4.70 18.83
N LEU A 274 8.37 -3.43 19.19
CA LEU A 274 8.09 -2.28 18.32
C LEU A 274 9.33 -1.77 17.58
N MET A 275 10.51 -2.31 17.81
CA MET A 275 11.75 -1.75 17.27
C MET A 275 12.11 -2.37 15.94
N THR A 276 12.55 -1.53 15.01
CA THR A 276 13.26 -2.01 13.83
C THR A 276 14.76 -2.18 14.13
N THR A 277 15.40 -3.12 13.46
CA THR A 277 16.84 -3.42 13.54
C THR A 277 17.67 -2.64 12.52
N GLU A 278 17.06 -1.79 11.70
CA GLU A 278 17.69 -1.07 10.60
C GLU A 278 17.98 0.43 10.85
N PRO A 279 18.43 0.87 12.05
CA PRO A 279 18.78 2.27 12.25
C PRO A 279 20.01 2.67 11.42
N ILE A 280 20.07 3.94 10.99
CA ILE A 280 21.30 4.48 10.40
C ILE A 280 22.37 4.63 11.50
N ILE A 281 23.38 3.78 11.46
CA ILE A 281 24.50 3.79 12.44
C ILE A 281 25.75 4.45 11.83
N CYS A 282 26.40 5.30 12.61
CA CYS A 282 27.65 5.95 12.25
C CYS A 282 28.69 5.95 13.40
N ALA A 283 29.95 6.08 13.03
CA ALA A 283 31.05 6.33 13.97
C ALA A 283 31.00 7.77 14.52
N ALA A 284 31.49 8.01 15.71
CA ALA A 284 31.60 9.34 16.28
C ALA A 284 32.59 10.25 15.50
N ASP A 285 33.53 9.69 14.80
CA ASP A 285 34.49 10.41 13.96
C ASP A 285 34.04 10.53 12.49
N ALA A 286 32.92 9.90 12.13
CA ALA A 286 32.28 10.14 10.84
C ALA A 286 31.86 11.61 10.67
N THR A 287 31.87 12.08 9.45
CA THR A 287 31.52 13.45 9.11
C THR A 287 30.01 13.60 8.78
N VAL A 288 29.53 14.83 8.86
CA VAL A 288 28.19 15.18 8.38
C VAL A 288 27.98 14.75 6.93
N ALA A 289 28.99 14.86 6.07
CA ALA A 289 28.91 14.44 4.68
C ALA A 289 28.69 12.94 4.52
N GLU A 290 29.36 12.13 5.31
CA GLU A 290 29.22 10.66 5.32
C GLU A 290 27.82 10.26 5.82
N ALA A 291 27.36 10.82 6.92
CA ALA A 291 26.01 10.57 7.44
C ALA A 291 24.92 10.98 6.42
N MET A 292 25.10 12.14 5.80
CA MET A 292 24.17 12.63 4.75
C MET A 292 24.18 11.74 3.49
N ALA A 293 25.27 11.02 3.22
CA ALA A 293 25.31 10.04 2.13
C ALA A 293 24.46 8.82 2.42
N LEU A 294 24.47 8.34 3.67
CA LEU A 294 23.61 7.23 4.13
C LEU A 294 22.12 7.63 4.09
N ILE A 295 21.77 8.78 4.67
CA ILE A 295 20.39 9.31 4.66
C ILE A 295 19.82 9.46 3.24
N ARG A 296 20.67 9.67 2.22
CA ARG A 296 20.23 9.83 0.82
C ARG A 296 20.01 8.52 0.06
N ARG A 297 20.29 7.41 0.65
CA ARG A 297 19.97 6.11 0.05
C ARG A 297 18.47 6.04 -0.19
N LYS A 298 18.06 5.35 -1.25
CA LYS A 298 16.65 5.27 -1.62
C LYS A 298 15.87 4.23 -0.83
N ASP A 299 16.59 3.26 -0.33
CA ASP A 299 16.14 2.12 0.46
C ASP A 299 15.95 2.45 1.95
N VAL A 300 16.27 3.66 2.39
CA VAL A 300 16.07 4.09 3.78
C VAL A 300 14.69 4.72 3.95
N ALA A 301 13.91 4.18 4.87
CA ALA A 301 12.60 4.72 5.23
C ALA A 301 12.70 6.19 5.68
N PRO A 302 11.76 7.07 5.30
CA PRO A 302 11.80 8.49 5.64
C PRO A 302 11.89 8.78 7.14
N VAL A 303 11.31 7.93 7.98
CA VAL A 303 11.33 8.06 9.43
C VAL A 303 12.73 7.78 9.98
N LEU A 304 13.40 6.73 9.50
CA LEU A 304 14.77 6.40 9.87
C LEU A 304 15.78 7.46 9.39
N ALA A 305 15.54 8.04 8.21
CA ALA A 305 16.35 9.14 7.67
C ALA A 305 16.35 10.42 8.53
N ALA A 306 15.45 10.54 9.51
CA ALA A 306 15.35 11.70 10.40
C ALA A 306 16.46 11.78 11.44
N SER A 307 17.14 10.65 11.73
CA SER A 307 18.16 10.54 12.79
C SER A 307 19.28 9.58 12.42
N VAL A 308 20.47 9.85 12.92
CA VAL A 308 21.63 8.95 12.82
C VAL A 308 22.07 8.60 14.22
N PHE A 309 22.21 7.31 14.49
CA PHE A 309 22.62 6.80 15.79
C PHE A 309 24.14 6.56 15.79
N VAL A 310 24.80 7.05 16.83
CA VAL A 310 26.25 6.98 16.92
C VAL A 310 26.66 5.95 17.95
N THR A 311 27.48 5.00 17.53
CA THR A 311 27.98 3.91 18.38
C THR A 311 29.52 3.85 18.44
N LEU A 312 30.06 3.09 19.38
CA LEU A 312 31.43 2.59 19.30
C LEU A 312 31.51 1.36 18.38
N PRO A 313 32.68 1.04 17.81
CA PRO A 313 32.83 -0.18 17.01
C PRO A 313 32.48 -1.46 17.79
N PRO A 314 31.96 -2.48 17.11
CA PRO A 314 31.56 -2.51 15.71
C PRO A 314 30.30 -1.65 15.48
N TYR A 315 30.12 -1.19 14.24
CA TYR A 315 29.02 -0.26 13.89
C TYR A 315 27.81 -1.01 13.34
N GLU A 316 27.42 -2.05 14.02
CA GLU A 316 26.31 -2.94 13.69
C GLU A 316 25.34 -3.00 14.85
N VAL A 317 24.09 -3.29 14.58
CA VAL A 317 23.05 -3.51 15.59
C VAL A 317 23.46 -4.65 16.53
N ALA A 318 22.98 -4.61 17.76
CA ALA A 318 23.27 -5.53 18.85
C ALA A 318 24.76 -5.64 19.27
N THR A 319 25.69 -4.96 18.62
CA THR A 319 27.11 -5.04 18.90
C THR A 319 27.75 -3.72 19.33
N GLY A 320 27.34 -2.60 18.71
CA GLY A 320 27.90 -1.28 18.95
C GLY A 320 27.34 -0.59 20.19
N ARG A 321 28.24 -0.15 21.11
CA ARG A 321 27.82 0.60 22.30
C ARG A 321 27.29 1.97 21.91
N TYR A 322 26.07 2.29 22.30
CA TYR A 322 25.40 3.56 22.01
C TYR A 322 26.07 4.76 22.69
N LEU A 323 26.25 5.85 21.94
CA LEU A 323 26.86 7.10 22.40
C LEU A 323 25.86 8.26 22.38
N GLY A 324 24.89 8.26 21.47
CA GLY A 324 23.91 9.32 21.31
C GLY A 324 23.35 9.38 19.88
N VAL A 325 22.47 10.30 19.64
CA VAL A 325 21.80 10.51 18.35
C VAL A 325 22.19 11.86 17.74
N VAL A 326 22.20 11.94 16.41
CA VAL A 326 22.33 13.20 15.67
C VAL A 326 21.14 13.35 14.74
N HIS A 327 20.29 14.32 15.02
CA HIS A 327 19.12 14.60 14.20
C HIS A 327 19.52 15.24 12.86
N PHE A 328 18.86 14.82 11.78
CA PHE A 328 19.07 15.37 10.44
C PHE A 328 19.03 16.90 10.39
N GLN A 329 18.06 17.53 11.04
CA GLN A 329 17.95 18.99 11.12
C GLN A 329 19.18 19.66 11.76
N LYS A 330 19.82 19.00 12.71
CA LYS A 330 21.06 19.49 13.33
C LYS A 330 22.20 19.47 12.32
N MET A 331 22.35 18.39 11.57
CA MET A 331 23.38 18.25 10.53
C MET A 331 23.30 19.33 9.45
N LEU A 332 22.10 19.76 9.05
CA LEU A 332 21.90 20.83 8.07
C LEU A 332 22.49 22.20 8.49
N ARG A 333 22.80 22.39 9.78
CA ARG A 333 23.32 23.67 10.32
C ARG A 333 24.83 23.70 10.44
N TYR A 334 25.50 22.58 10.13
CA TYR A 334 26.93 22.41 10.28
C TYR A 334 27.62 22.12 8.94
N PRO A 335 28.91 22.44 8.81
CA PRO A 335 29.64 22.19 7.57
C PRO A 335 29.82 20.69 7.34
N PRO A 336 29.94 20.23 6.07
CA PRO A 336 30.02 18.81 5.72
C PRO A 336 31.19 18.04 6.37
N HIS A 337 32.27 18.74 6.76
CA HIS A 337 33.44 18.13 7.39
C HIS A 337 33.38 18.05 8.92
N GLU A 338 32.32 18.59 9.53
CA GLU A 338 32.11 18.50 10.98
C GLU A 338 31.89 17.04 11.39
N ARG A 339 32.42 16.66 12.56
CA ARG A 339 32.32 15.29 13.07
C ARG A 339 31.04 15.10 13.85
N LEU A 340 30.39 13.95 13.69
CA LEU A 340 29.12 13.61 14.38
C LEU A 340 29.29 13.62 15.90
N GLY A 341 30.45 13.20 16.42
CA GLY A 341 30.73 13.21 17.85
C GLY A 341 30.64 14.59 18.53
N SER A 342 30.83 15.71 17.77
CA SER A 342 30.63 17.07 18.27
C SER A 342 29.16 17.50 18.25
N LEU A 343 28.30 16.74 17.56
CA LEU A 343 26.89 17.05 17.35
C LEU A 343 25.93 16.15 18.12
N LEU A 344 26.46 15.23 18.92
CA LEU A 344 25.62 14.28 19.66
C LEU A 344 24.56 14.99 20.50
N ASP A 345 23.37 14.45 20.46
CA ASP A 345 22.37 14.64 21.50
C ASP A 345 22.50 13.46 22.46
N THR A 346 22.86 13.77 23.69
CA THR A 346 23.03 12.81 24.79
C THR A 346 21.97 13.00 25.88
N GLU A 347 21.04 13.94 25.67
CA GLU A 347 19.94 14.20 26.60
C GLU A 347 18.78 13.21 26.39
N LEU A 348 18.69 12.63 25.19
CA LEU A 348 17.74 11.56 24.89
C LEU A 348 18.25 10.25 25.50
N GLU A 349 17.59 9.83 26.58
CA GLU A 349 17.89 8.55 27.24
C GLU A 349 17.31 7.39 26.41
N PRO A 350 18.12 6.36 26.07
CA PRO A 350 17.61 5.18 25.39
C PRO A 350 16.72 4.36 26.33
N VAL A 351 15.81 3.57 25.76
CA VAL A 351 14.97 2.63 26.51
C VAL A 351 15.52 1.21 26.49
N LYS A 352 14.99 0.35 27.36
CA LYS A 352 15.27 -1.08 27.39
C LYS A 352 14.24 -1.85 26.56
N PRO A 353 14.57 -3.01 26.01
CA PRO A 353 13.62 -3.76 25.17
C PRO A 353 12.35 -4.19 25.92
N ASP A 354 12.40 -4.37 27.23
CA ASP A 354 11.26 -4.71 28.07
C ASP A 354 10.42 -3.48 28.48
N THR A 355 10.74 -2.29 27.97
CA THR A 355 10.00 -1.05 28.28
C THR A 355 8.62 -1.11 27.64
N HIS A 356 7.58 -1.07 28.47
CA HIS A 356 6.19 -1.18 28.02
C HIS A 356 5.76 0.02 27.15
N ILE A 357 4.99 -0.24 26.10
CA ILE A 357 4.49 0.69 25.10
C ILE A 357 3.91 1.99 25.68
N SER A 358 3.21 1.94 26.83
CA SER A 358 2.65 3.13 27.48
C SER A 358 3.70 4.14 27.98
N VAL A 359 4.95 3.69 28.23
CA VAL A 359 6.07 4.56 28.56
C VAL A 359 6.62 5.18 27.27
N ILE A 360 6.74 4.38 26.22
CA ILE A 360 7.17 4.79 24.88
C ILE A 360 6.28 5.89 24.34
N HIS A 361 4.95 5.70 24.30
CA HIS A 361 3.97 6.71 23.88
C HIS A 361 4.15 8.04 24.60
N ARG A 362 4.38 7.96 25.91
CA ARG A 362 4.58 9.16 26.75
C ARG A 362 5.89 9.86 26.44
N THR A 363 6.94 9.09 26.15
CA THR A 363 8.27 9.60 25.80
C THR A 363 8.20 10.32 24.45
N PHE A 364 7.61 9.70 23.43
CA PHE A 364 7.39 10.34 22.13
C PHE A 364 6.60 11.65 22.25
N ALA A 365 5.48 11.63 22.98
CA ALA A 365 4.62 12.81 23.15
C ALA A 365 5.30 13.94 23.93
N ASN A 366 6.08 13.62 24.98
CA ASN A 366 6.74 14.63 25.80
C ASN A 366 7.92 15.31 25.11
N TYR A 367 8.67 14.56 24.31
CA TYR A 367 9.92 15.03 23.70
C TYR A 367 9.79 15.29 22.19
N ASN A 368 8.60 15.08 21.59
CA ASN A 368 8.33 15.21 20.14
C ASN A 368 9.35 14.41 19.31
N LEU A 369 9.57 13.18 19.67
CA LEU A 369 10.54 12.30 19.01
C LEU A 369 9.99 11.79 17.67
N VAL A 370 10.91 11.43 16.79
CA VAL A 370 10.64 10.70 15.55
C VAL A 370 11.13 9.25 15.69
N ALA A 371 12.21 9.05 16.43
CA ALA A 371 12.76 7.73 16.72
C ALA A 371 13.36 7.71 18.14
N LEU A 372 13.31 6.54 18.81
CA LEU A 372 13.75 6.31 20.17
C LEU A 372 14.69 5.10 20.22
N PRO A 373 15.97 5.27 20.61
CA PRO A 373 16.92 4.16 20.62
C PRO A 373 16.60 3.15 21.72
N VAL A 374 16.73 1.87 21.37
CA VAL A 374 16.59 0.72 22.28
C VAL A 374 17.96 0.12 22.51
N VAL A 375 18.32 -0.09 23.78
CA VAL A 375 19.64 -0.63 24.15
C VAL A 375 19.51 -1.79 25.13
N ASP A 376 20.44 -2.75 25.02
CA ASP A 376 20.56 -3.85 25.97
C ASP A 376 21.21 -3.42 27.31
N ASP A 377 21.43 -4.37 28.21
CA ASP A 377 22.00 -4.11 29.53
C ASP A 377 23.45 -3.61 29.50
N GLU A 378 24.20 -3.91 28.45
CA GLU A 378 25.56 -3.43 28.19
C GLU A 378 25.56 -2.07 27.46
N ASN A 379 24.41 -1.44 27.24
CA ASN A 379 24.22 -0.20 26.50
C ASN A 379 24.64 -0.32 25.02
N ARG A 380 24.43 -1.49 24.40
CA ARG A 380 24.59 -1.68 22.97
C ARG A 380 23.26 -1.35 22.29
N LEU A 381 23.32 -0.67 21.16
CA LEU A 381 22.14 -0.35 20.36
C LEU A 381 21.59 -1.63 19.72
N ILE A 382 20.40 -2.04 20.08
CA ILE A 382 19.76 -3.26 19.55
C ILE A 382 18.62 -2.96 18.56
N GLY A 383 18.17 -1.72 18.48
CA GLY A 383 17.14 -1.27 17.54
C GLY A 383 16.69 0.15 17.84
N VAL A 384 15.67 0.57 17.15
CA VAL A 384 15.01 1.87 17.30
C VAL A 384 13.51 1.70 17.18
N VAL A 385 12.74 2.28 18.06
CA VAL A 385 11.29 2.44 17.88
C VAL A 385 11.04 3.72 17.11
N THR A 386 10.19 3.68 16.11
CA THR A 386 9.85 4.86 15.30
C THR A 386 8.48 5.43 15.66
N VAL A 387 8.12 6.59 15.11
CA VAL A 387 6.86 7.25 15.47
C VAL A 387 5.66 6.64 14.74
N ASP A 388 5.85 6.06 13.58
CA ASP A 388 4.83 5.35 12.79
C ASP A 388 4.38 4.09 13.52
N ASP A 389 5.29 3.22 14.00
CA ASP A 389 4.95 2.03 14.78
C ASP A 389 4.19 2.39 16.06
N VAL A 390 4.63 3.47 16.73
CA VAL A 390 3.90 4.01 17.88
C VAL A 390 2.50 4.47 17.52
N LEU A 391 2.31 5.06 16.33
CA LEU A 391 1.00 5.53 15.88
C LEU A 391 0.08 4.37 15.51
N ASP A 392 0.59 3.33 14.89
CA ASP A 392 -0.17 2.14 14.53
C ASP A 392 -0.76 1.47 15.76
N HIS A 393 0.02 1.32 16.83
CA HIS A 393 -0.46 0.79 18.10
C HIS A 393 -1.38 1.72 18.90
N LEU A 394 -1.48 3.00 18.54
CA LEU A 394 -2.39 3.95 19.15
C LEU A 394 -3.74 4.01 18.44
N LEU A 395 -3.79 3.58 17.19
CA LEU A 395 -5.03 3.52 16.42
C LEU A 395 -5.83 2.27 16.86
N PRO A 396 -7.15 2.25 16.64
CA PRO A 396 -7.94 1.04 16.85
C PRO A 396 -7.45 -0.09 15.92
N ASP A 397 -7.51 -1.34 16.38
CA ASP A 397 -7.05 -2.50 15.59
C ASP A 397 -7.71 -2.61 14.20
N ASP A 398 -8.92 -2.04 14.06
CA ASP A 398 -9.69 -2.00 12.81
C ASP A 398 -9.47 -0.72 11.98
N TRP A 399 -8.50 0.15 12.33
CA TRP A 399 -8.32 1.44 11.64
C TRP A 399 -7.97 1.29 10.15
N ARG A 400 -7.22 0.22 9.80
CA ARG A 400 -6.93 -0.15 8.41
C ARG A 400 -8.17 -0.65 7.67
N GLU A 401 -9.11 -1.29 8.39
CA GLU A 401 -10.41 -1.71 7.85
C GLU A 401 -11.46 -0.59 7.82
N GLU A 402 -11.38 0.41 8.69
CA GLU A 402 -12.33 1.54 8.70
C GLU A 402 -12.36 2.33 7.37
N GLY A 403 -11.47 2.04 6.43
CA GLY A 403 -11.49 2.48 5.04
C GLY A 403 -12.50 1.75 4.14
N ARG A 404 -13.02 0.58 4.57
CA ARG A 404 -13.99 -0.24 3.82
C ARG A 404 -15.36 0.38 3.60
#